data_a622523a1e7eaa7861258342040c9505
#
_entry.id   a622523a1e7eaa7861258342040c9505
#
_cell.length_a   1.000
_cell.length_b   1.000
_cell.length_c   1.000
_cell.angle_alpha   90.00
_cell.angle_beta   90.00
_cell.angle_gamma   90.00
#
_symmetry.space_group_name_H-M   'P 1'
#
loop_
_entity.id
_entity.type
_entity.pdbx_description
1 polymer ?
#
loop_
_entity_poly.entity_id
_entity_poly.type
_entity_poly.pdbx_seq_one_letter_code
_entity_poly.pdbx_strand_id
1 'polypeptide(L)'
;MKKLLIFYLFLSSIVLWSEEQGLAQVNNIDIWWEGYGDQKNPPVLLIMGLNANCKYWDQEFIDELVTNNFYVITFDNRDVGKSTWFGEEPFVMKVLGFMPSFINEYLIDTLIDLTTDEEGSFRMDAEGTAEYDLGDMALDAAGLLDHLDIDKAHIVGVSMGGMIAQVLALDHPNRILTLAPIMTTPGFDTKNLPGPTKLFIESMKKSFVLNLDGRNEDAEVLTHMSLSGSRFPPEEEMIRQKVRRIAAQGNNLYNLQTAAVGASPNRLNRLKEIKIPTLVIHGTEDPIIPLEHGLAIADQIENSDFLIMDRVGHELPKELIPDLTNRLVSHFNSINN
;
A
#
# COMPACT_ATOMS: atom_id res chain seq x y z
N MET A 1 2.50 34.65 -56.09
CA MET A 1 1.85 34.56 -54.72
C MET A 1 2.31 33.28 -54.04
N LYS A 2 3.32 33.38 -53.18
CA LYS A 2 3.84 32.23 -52.40
C LYS A 2 3.06 32.18 -51.08
N LYS A 3 2.29 31.12 -50.86
CA LYS A 3 1.64 30.85 -49.55
C LYS A 3 2.68 30.33 -48.58
N LEU A 4 2.97 31.11 -47.55
CA LEU A 4 3.79 30.75 -46.43
C LEU A 4 2.94 29.87 -45.51
N LEU A 5 3.27 28.57 -45.41
CA LEU A 5 2.65 27.64 -44.46
C LEU A 5 3.40 27.77 -43.13
N ILE A 6 2.79 28.43 -42.15
CA ILE A 6 3.34 28.49 -40.76
C ILE A 6 2.94 27.20 -40.06
N PHE A 7 3.91 26.33 -39.87
CA PHE A 7 3.80 25.18 -38.98
C PHE A 7 3.95 25.66 -37.53
N TYR A 8 2.85 25.70 -36.78
CA TYR A 8 2.92 25.81 -35.33
C TYR A 8 3.37 24.47 -34.77
N LEU A 9 4.65 24.37 -34.44
CA LEU A 9 5.15 23.31 -33.56
C LEU A 9 4.59 23.59 -32.16
N PHE A 10 3.58 22.81 -31.73
CA PHE A 10 3.26 22.63 -30.33
C PHE A 10 4.42 21.85 -29.70
N LEU A 11 5.39 22.55 -29.16
CA LEU A 11 6.29 22.00 -28.15
C LEU A 11 5.45 21.83 -26.90
N SER A 12 4.87 20.63 -26.72
CA SER A 12 4.53 20.19 -25.38
C SER A 12 5.84 20.17 -24.59
N SER A 13 6.01 21.12 -23.68
CA SER A 13 7.06 21.07 -22.68
C SER A 13 6.79 19.81 -21.85
N ILE A 14 7.51 18.73 -22.15
CA ILE A 14 7.68 17.63 -21.21
C ILE A 14 8.45 18.26 -20.06
N VAL A 15 7.74 18.58 -19.00
CA VAL A 15 8.37 18.96 -17.73
C VAL A 15 9.02 17.66 -17.22
N LEU A 16 10.32 17.53 -17.49
CA LEU A 16 11.15 16.49 -16.85
C LEU A 16 11.28 16.93 -15.39
N TRP A 17 10.43 16.37 -14.52
CA TRP A 17 10.65 16.47 -13.11
C TRP A 17 11.97 15.77 -12.79
N SER A 18 12.81 16.40 -11.98
CA SER A 18 14.04 15.74 -11.53
C SER A 18 13.63 14.57 -10.65
N GLU A 19 13.82 13.36 -11.15
CA GLU A 19 13.68 12.14 -10.37
C GLU A 19 14.97 11.93 -9.61
N GLU A 20 14.91 12.00 -8.29
CA GLU A 20 15.98 11.54 -7.41
C GLU A 20 15.64 10.15 -6.91
N GLN A 21 16.64 9.31 -6.77
CA GLN A 21 16.46 7.94 -6.27
C GLN A 21 17.75 7.43 -5.65
N GLY A 22 17.63 6.53 -4.70
CA GLY A 22 18.80 5.94 -4.08
C GLY A 22 18.48 4.92 -3.00
N LEU A 23 19.53 4.50 -2.31
CA LEU A 23 19.45 3.69 -1.10
C LEU A 23 19.72 4.58 0.10
N ALA A 24 18.78 4.60 1.05
CA ALA A 24 18.93 5.23 2.34
C ALA A 24 19.33 4.17 3.38
N GLN A 25 20.43 4.41 4.10
CA GLN A 25 20.82 3.58 5.24
C GLN A 25 20.01 4.01 6.47
N VAL A 26 19.01 3.24 6.85
CA VAL A 26 18.13 3.50 8.01
C VAL A 26 17.97 2.23 8.83
N ASN A 27 17.94 2.32 10.15
CA ASN A 27 17.73 1.16 11.04
C ASN A 27 18.62 -0.07 10.72
N ASN A 28 19.85 0.16 10.27
CA ASN A 28 20.83 -0.85 9.83
C ASN A 28 20.41 -1.65 8.60
N ILE A 29 19.50 -1.14 7.79
CA ILE A 29 19.08 -1.72 6.51
C ILE A 29 19.15 -0.69 5.39
N ASP A 30 19.11 -1.17 4.15
CA ASP A 30 18.99 -0.35 2.95
C ASP A 30 17.51 -0.21 2.58
N ILE A 31 17.02 1.03 2.46
CA ILE A 31 15.69 1.37 1.96
C ILE A 31 15.84 2.07 0.62
N TRP A 32 15.26 1.49 -0.43
CA TRP A 32 15.16 2.14 -1.73
C TRP A 32 14.08 3.22 -1.72
N TRP A 33 14.38 4.39 -2.25
CA TRP A 33 13.43 5.50 -2.36
C TRP A 33 13.55 6.22 -3.70
N GLU A 34 12.48 6.91 -4.06
CA GLU A 34 12.38 7.77 -5.24
C GLU A 34 11.67 9.07 -4.86
N GLY A 35 12.20 10.20 -5.32
CA GLY A 35 11.67 11.55 -5.10
C GLY A 35 11.27 12.22 -6.40
N TYR A 36 10.13 12.91 -6.39
CA TYR A 36 9.53 13.53 -7.56
C TYR A 36 9.16 14.99 -7.27
N GLY A 37 9.50 15.89 -8.18
CA GLY A 37 9.21 17.32 -8.06
C GLY A 37 10.36 18.13 -7.45
N ASP A 38 10.06 19.34 -6.97
CA ASP A 38 11.05 20.22 -6.34
C ASP A 38 11.10 19.96 -4.83
N GLN A 39 12.27 19.60 -4.31
CA GLN A 39 12.51 19.36 -2.86
C GLN A 39 12.17 20.56 -1.96
N LYS A 40 12.04 21.77 -2.52
CA LYS A 40 11.61 22.95 -1.75
C LYS A 40 10.12 22.98 -1.46
N ASN A 41 9.35 22.17 -2.17
CA ASN A 41 7.92 22.06 -1.97
C ASN A 41 7.61 21.23 -0.70
N PRO A 42 6.41 21.39 -0.12
CA PRO A 42 5.99 20.56 1.02
C PRO A 42 6.08 19.05 0.69
N PRO A 43 6.74 18.26 1.54
CA PRO A 43 6.96 16.86 1.26
C PRO A 43 5.72 15.99 1.56
N VAL A 44 5.46 15.02 0.68
CA VAL A 44 4.46 13.96 0.84
C VAL A 44 5.17 12.62 0.79
N LEU A 45 5.11 11.84 1.86
CA LEU A 45 5.62 10.47 1.92
C LEU A 45 4.49 9.48 1.63
N LEU A 46 4.65 8.66 0.61
CA LEU A 46 3.71 7.64 0.18
C LEU A 46 4.18 6.26 0.64
N ILE A 47 3.42 5.63 1.56
CA ILE A 47 3.72 4.32 2.14
C ILE A 47 2.83 3.26 1.50
N MET A 48 3.42 2.31 0.81
CA MET A 48 2.69 1.27 0.09
C MET A 48 2.30 0.09 1.00
N GLY A 49 1.32 -0.71 0.53
CA GLY A 49 0.77 -1.85 1.25
C GLY A 49 1.63 -3.12 1.20
N LEU A 50 1.05 -4.19 1.70
CA LEU A 50 1.63 -5.52 1.84
C LEU A 50 2.11 -6.06 0.47
N ASN A 51 3.31 -6.63 0.43
CA ASN A 51 3.93 -7.23 -0.75
C ASN A 51 4.15 -6.28 -1.94
N ALA A 52 3.90 -4.99 -1.75
CA ALA A 52 3.91 -4.00 -2.81
C ALA A 52 5.12 -3.06 -2.69
N ASN A 53 5.88 -2.93 -3.78
CA ASN A 53 6.97 -1.96 -3.88
C ASN A 53 6.47 -0.59 -4.36
N CYS A 54 7.34 0.41 -4.42
CA CYS A 54 6.98 1.79 -4.78
C CYS A 54 6.35 1.93 -6.17
N LYS A 55 6.55 0.98 -7.08
CA LYS A 55 5.98 1.00 -8.45
C LYS A 55 4.48 0.64 -8.50
N TYR A 56 3.88 0.30 -7.35
CA TYR A 56 2.43 0.17 -7.22
C TYR A 56 1.70 1.52 -7.31
N TRP A 57 2.36 2.61 -6.89
CA TRP A 57 1.81 3.95 -7.09
C TRP A 57 1.71 4.24 -8.58
N ASP A 58 0.54 4.61 -9.05
CA ASP A 58 0.37 5.02 -10.44
C ASP A 58 1.08 6.34 -10.68
N GLN A 59 1.80 6.44 -11.79
CA GLN A 59 2.57 7.65 -12.12
C GLN A 59 1.67 8.89 -12.20
N GLU A 60 0.45 8.75 -12.72
CA GLU A 60 -0.54 9.82 -12.77
C GLU A 60 -0.88 10.39 -11.39
N PHE A 61 -0.97 9.51 -10.36
CA PHE A 61 -1.20 9.95 -8.98
C PHE A 61 -0.02 10.79 -8.44
N ILE A 62 1.20 10.36 -8.74
CA ILE A 62 2.42 11.10 -8.36
C ILE A 62 2.47 12.44 -9.11
N ASP A 63 2.26 12.42 -10.43
CA ASP A 63 2.32 13.60 -11.30
C ASP A 63 1.29 14.67 -10.89
N GLU A 64 0.09 14.26 -10.50
CA GLU A 64 -0.95 15.17 -10.00
C GLU A 64 -0.51 15.86 -8.69
N LEU A 65 0.09 15.15 -7.75
CA LEU A 65 0.60 15.75 -6.52
C LEU A 65 1.76 16.72 -6.82
N VAL A 66 2.69 16.34 -7.69
CA VAL A 66 3.81 17.19 -8.11
C VAL A 66 3.32 18.44 -8.83
N THR A 67 2.31 18.31 -9.71
CA THR A 67 1.68 19.44 -10.40
C THR A 67 1.02 20.42 -9.42
N ASN A 68 0.56 19.93 -8.27
CA ASN A 68 0.03 20.74 -7.17
C ASN A 68 1.12 21.27 -6.22
N ASN A 69 2.39 21.28 -6.65
CA ASN A 69 3.54 21.82 -5.93
C ASN A 69 3.87 21.06 -4.62
N PHE A 70 3.79 19.73 -4.63
CA PHE A 70 4.32 18.88 -3.58
C PHE A 70 5.60 18.18 -4.04
N TYR A 71 6.51 17.91 -3.10
CA TYR A 71 7.62 17.00 -3.29
C TYR A 71 7.17 15.60 -2.84
N VAL A 72 7.03 14.69 -3.79
CA VAL A 72 6.50 13.35 -3.53
C VAL A 72 7.62 12.35 -3.36
N ILE A 73 7.58 11.59 -2.26
CA ILE A 73 8.56 10.57 -1.92
C ILE A 73 7.85 9.23 -1.86
N THR A 74 8.34 8.26 -2.64
CA THR A 74 7.93 6.87 -2.57
C THR A 74 9.11 6.01 -2.13
N PHE A 75 8.85 4.85 -1.52
CA PHE A 75 9.92 3.94 -1.13
C PHE A 75 9.43 2.49 -1.13
N ASP A 76 10.38 1.59 -1.24
CA ASP A 76 10.14 0.17 -1.03
C ASP A 76 10.24 -0.11 0.47
N ASN A 77 9.16 -0.58 1.08
CA ASN A 77 9.20 -1.07 2.46
C ASN A 77 10.27 -2.17 2.58
N ARG A 78 10.79 -2.41 3.80
CA ARG A 78 11.65 -3.58 4.04
C ARG A 78 11.00 -4.84 3.48
N ASP A 79 11.81 -5.74 2.97
CA ASP A 79 11.42 -7.06 2.46
C ASP A 79 10.75 -7.07 1.08
N VAL A 80 10.66 -5.91 0.39
CA VAL A 80 10.16 -5.83 -0.99
C VAL A 80 11.05 -4.94 -1.86
N GLY A 81 10.89 -5.06 -3.19
CA GLY A 81 11.57 -4.22 -4.16
C GLY A 81 13.08 -4.30 -4.07
N LYS A 82 13.72 -3.13 -4.02
CA LYS A 82 15.17 -2.98 -3.91
C LYS A 82 15.67 -2.73 -2.48
N SER A 83 14.78 -2.68 -1.50
CA SER A 83 15.12 -2.60 -0.08
C SER A 83 15.66 -3.93 0.44
N THR A 84 16.26 -3.92 1.63
CA THR A 84 16.79 -5.15 2.27
C THR A 84 15.70 -6.20 2.44
N TRP A 85 16.01 -7.43 2.06
CA TRP A 85 15.16 -8.61 2.21
C TRP A 85 15.58 -9.43 3.44
N PHE A 86 14.60 -9.88 4.22
CA PHE A 86 14.74 -10.74 5.39
C PHE A 86 14.20 -12.14 5.09
N GLY A 87 13.07 -12.23 4.39
CA GLY A 87 12.44 -13.49 4.08
C GLY A 87 13.18 -14.29 3.01
N GLU A 88 13.35 -15.58 3.27
CA GLU A 88 13.91 -16.54 2.32
C GLU A 88 12.90 -17.65 2.02
N GLU A 89 13.04 -18.29 0.84
CA GLU A 89 12.17 -19.39 0.46
C GLU A 89 12.26 -20.57 1.44
N PRO A 90 11.17 -20.88 2.19
CA PRO A 90 11.17 -22.01 3.10
C PRO A 90 11.36 -23.34 2.36
N PHE A 91 12.07 -24.30 2.97
CA PHE A 91 12.29 -25.62 2.39
C PHE A 91 10.98 -26.32 2.00
N VAL A 92 9.93 -26.16 2.80
CA VAL A 92 8.60 -26.73 2.52
C VAL A 92 8.02 -26.20 1.19
N MET A 93 8.22 -24.91 0.88
CA MET A 93 7.74 -24.32 -0.38
C MET A 93 8.47 -24.91 -1.59
N LYS A 94 9.78 -25.16 -1.46
CA LYS A 94 10.54 -25.89 -2.50
C LYS A 94 9.98 -27.27 -2.74
N VAL A 95 9.59 -28.01 -1.69
CA VAL A 95 8.97 -29.33 -1.81
C VAL A 95 7.61 -29.25 -2.48
N LEU A 96 6.76 -28.31 -2.07
CA LEU A 96 5.43 -28.09 -2.65
C LEU A 96 5.51 -27.73 -4.14
N GLY A 97 6.50 -26.93 -4.56
CA GLY A 97 6.70 -26.58 -5.98
C GLY A 97 7.02 -27.78 -6.91
N PHE A 98 7.41 -28.94 -6.35
CA PHE A 98 7.57 -30.19 -7.10
C PHE A 98 6.33 -31.08 -7.09
N MET A 99 5.30 -30.73 -6.33
CA MET A 99 4.07 -31.52 -6.22
C MET A 99 3.07 -31.16 -7.35
N PRO A 100 2.25 -32.10 -7.81
CA PRO A 100 1.16 -31.80 -8.73
C PRO A 100 0.16 -30.80 -8.11
N SER A 101 -0.34 -29.87 -8.93
CA SER A 101 -1.22 -28.78 -8.51
C SER A 101 -2.43 -29.25 -7.69
N PHE A 102 -3.05 -30.39 -8.05
CA PHE A 102 -4.21 -30.92 -7.31
C PHE A 102 -3.87 -31.33 -5.86
N ILE A 103 -2.60 -31.69 -5.59
CA ILE A 103 -2.14 -31.99 -4.23
C ILE A 103 -1.98 -30.66 -3.48
N ASN A 104 -1.39 -29.66 -4.12
CA ASN A 104 -1.23 -28.33 -3.55
C ASN A 104 -2.57 -27.69 -3.22
N GLU A 105 -3.56 -27.77 -4.14
CA GLU A 105 -4.94 -27.31 -3.89
C GLU A 105 -5.53 -27.93 -2.63
N TYR A 106 -5.48 -29.26 -2.51
CA TYR A 106 -6.00 -29.96 -1.33
C TYR A 106 -5.30 -29.56 -0.03
N LEU A 107 -3.97 -29.42 -0.05
CA LEU A 107 -3.20 -29.04 1.13
C LEU A 107 -3.48 -27.58 1.55
N ILE A 108 -3.61 -26.68 0.58
CA ILE A 108 -3.91 -25.26 0.84
C ILE A 108 -5.33 -25.11 1.37
N ASP A 109 -6.31 -25.78 0.78
CA ASP A 109 -7.69 -25.79 1.28
C ASP A 109 -7.73 -26.26 2.74
N THR A 110 -7.06 -27.39 3.03
CA THR A 110 -6.99 -27.92 4.39
C THR A 110 -6.31 -26.95 5.37
N LEU A 111 -5.22 -26.29 4.94
CA LEU A 111 -4.48 -25.33 5.77
C LEU A 111 -5.34 -24.10 6.09
N ILE A 112 -6.00 -23.54 5.06
CA ILE A 112 -6.84 -22.36 5.23
C ILE A 112 -8.07 -22.69 6.08
N ASP A 113 -8.70 -23.85 5.89
CA ASP A 113 -9.83 -24.29 6.70
C ASP A 113 -9.43 -24.48 8.19
N LEU A 114 -8.17 -24.86 8.46
CA LEU A 114 -7.64 -24.95 9.82
C LEU A 114 -7.29 -23.58 10.43
N THR A 115 -7.04 -22.59 9.61
CA THR A 115 -6.62 -21.24 10.05
C THR A 115 -7.76 -20.22 10.02
N THR A 116 -8.92 -20.56 9.44
CA THR A 116 -10.14 -19.76 9.50
C THR A 116 -11.05 -20.23 10.63
N ASP A 117 -11.64 -19.27 11.36
CA ASP A 117 -12.67 -19.61 12.35
C ASP A 117 -14.03 -19.90 11.72
N GLU A 118 -15.02 -20.33 12.52
CA GLU A 118 -16.39 -20.63 12.03
C GLU A 118 -17.09 -19.41 11.41
N GLU A 119 -16.62 -18.18 11.69
CA GLU A 119 -17.12 -16.91 11.16
C GLU A 119 -16.38 -16.50 9.87
N GLY A 120 -15.37 -17.29 9.43
CA GLY A 120 -14.59 -17.06 8.22
C GLY A 120 -13.50 -16.00 8.40
N SER A 121 -13.16 -15.64 9.63
CA SER A 121 -12.06 -14.73 9.93
C SER A 121 -10.73 -15.49 9.87
N PHE A 122 -9.82 -14.99 9.06
CA PHE A 122 -8.46 -15.54 8.97
C PHE A 122 -7.68 -15.12 10.22
N ARG A 123 -7.26 -16.08 11.02
CA ARG A 123 -6.37 -15.82 12.16
C ARG A 123 -4.95 -15.62 11.66
N MET A 124 -4.49 -14.40 11.69
CA MET A 124 -3.08 -14.06 11.49
C MET A 124 -2.31 -14.13 12.83
N ASP A 125 -2.59 -15.16 13.64
CA ASP A 125 -1.94 -15.37 14.94
C ASP A 125 -0.50 -15.86 14.73
N ALA A 126 0.36 -15.00 14.21
CA ALA A 126 1.80 -15.18 14.25
C ALA A 126 2.35 -14.56 15.56
N GLU A 127 1.80 -14.98 16.73
CA GLU A 127 2.36 -14.55 17.98
C GLU A 127 3.85 -14.95 18.07
N GLY A 128 4.73 -13.97 17.99
CA GLY A 128 6.05 -14.03 18.60
C GLY A 128 7.23 -14.49 17.75
N THR A 129 7.15 -14.55 16.41
CA THR A 129 8.31 -14.98 15.59
C THR A 129 8.63 -14.06 14.38
N ALA A 130 8.05 -12.88 14.30
CA ALA A 130 8.43 -11.94 13.26
C ALA A 130 9.79 -11.30 13.59
N GLU A 131 10.71 -11.25 12.63
CA GLU A 131 12.02 -10.60 12.80
C GLU A 131 11.88 -9.07 12.94
N TYR A 132 10.73 -8.51 12.54
CA TYR A 132 10.37 -7.11 12.65
C TYR A 132 8.84 -6.97 12.74
N ASP A 133 8.38 -5.78 13.14
CA ASP A 133 6.97 -5.44 13.24
C ASP A 133 6.63 -4.12 12.51
N LEU A 134 5.39 -3.63 12.61
CA LEU A 134 4.98 -2.35 12.02
C LEU A 134 5.66 -1.15 12.71
N GLY A 135 6.15 -1.30 13.94
CA GLY A 135 6.95 -0.29 14.63
C GLY A 135 8.31 -0.09 13.96
N ASP A 136 8.98 -1.19 13.63
CA ASP A 136 10.23 -1.15 12.85
C ASP A 136 10.03 -0.49 11.48
N MET A 137 8.92 -0.82 10.80
CA MET A 137 8.58 -0.22 9.49
C MET A 137 8.24 1.28 9.61
N ALA A 138 7.63 1.70 10.70
CA ALA A 138 7.40 3.12 10.99
C ALA A 138 8.71 3.86 11.27
N LEU A 139 9.66 3.22 11.95
CA LEU A 139 11.02 3.75 12.14
C LEU A 139 11.77 3.88 10.82
N ASP A 140 11.56 2.96 9.86
CA ASP A 140 12.15 3.08 8.52
C ASP A 140 11.63 4.32 7.80
N ALA A 141 10.32 4.55 7.86
CA ALA A 141 9.71 5.74 7.27
C ALA A 141 10.24 7.04 7.91
N ALA A 142 10.37 7.07 9.25
CA ALA A 142 10.96 8.19 9.96
C ALA A 142 12.44 8.37 9.61
N GLY A 143 13.21 7.29 9.56
CA GLY A 143 14.62 7.30 9.20
C GLY A 143 14.87 7.72 7.76
N LEU A 144 13.96 7.39 6.84
CA LEU A 144 14.02 7.90 5.47
C LEU A 144 13.84 9.42 5.42
N LEU A 145 12.91 9.98 6.20
CA LEU A 145 12.76 11.44 6.32
C LEU A 145 14.03 12.08 6.89
N ASP A 146 14.69 11.44 7.87
CA ASP A 146 15.98 11.92 8.41
C ASP A 146 17.09 11.89 7.35
N HIS A 147 17.16 10.81 6.56
CA HIS A 147 18.13 10.69 5.47
C HIS A 147 17.98 11.79 4.41
N LEU A 148 16.75 12.28 4.22
CA LEU A 148 16.41 13.33 3.26
C LEU A 148 16.43 14.74 3.86
N ASP A 149 16.86 14.90 5.11
CA ASP A 149 16.84 16.19 5.85
C ASP A 149 15.42 16.80 5.93
N ILE A 150 14.36 15.96 5.99
CA ILE A 150 12.96 16.36 6.09
C ILE A 150 12.50 16.24 7.55
N ASP A 151 12.17 17.37 8.18
CA ASP A 151 11.65 17.39 9.56
C ASP A 151 10.25 16.75 9.65
N LYS A 152 9.34 17.16 8.78
CA LYS A 152 7.93 16.69 8.74
C LYS A 152 7.44 16.52 7.32
N ALA A 153 6.52 15.55 7.11
CA ALA A 153 5.87 15.32 5.84
C ALA A 153 4.35 15.09 6.00
N HIS A 154 3.60 15.30 4.93
CA HIS A 154 2.27 14.73 4.78
C HIS A 154 2.44 13.22 4.57
N ILE A 155 1.71 12.40 5.33
CA ILE A 155 1.83 10.94 5.25
C ILE A 155 0.57 10.35 4.62
N VAL A 156 0.75 9.64 3.52
CA VAL A 156 -0.31 8.88 2.84
C VAL A 156 0.08 7.41 2.87
N GLY A 157 -0.74 6.56 3.47
CA GLY A 157 -0.48 5.12 3.56
C GLY A 157 -1.66 4.29 3.07
N VAL A 158 -1.41 3.32 2.19
CA VAL A 158 -2.43 2.41 1.66
C VAL A 158 -2.30 1.03 2.31
N SER A 159 -3.41 0.44 2.77
CA SER A 159 -3.44 -0.92 3.31
C SER A 159 -2.46 -1.09 4.49
N MET A 160 -1.50 -2.01 4.45
CA MET A 160 -0.42 -2.10 5.44
C MET A 160 0.33 -0.77 5.59
N GLY A 161 0.52 -0.01 4.52
CA GLY A 161 1.12 1.34 4.59
C GLY A 161 0.31 2.30 5.45
N GLY A 162 -1.02 2.16 5.45
CA GLY A 162 -1.91 2.89 6.37
C GLY A 162 -1.78 2.42 7.82
N MET A 163 -1.47 1.14 8.05
CA MET A 163 -1.15 0.62 9.40
C MET A 163 0.18 1.21 9.91
N ILE A 164 1.21 1.24 9.05
CA ILE A 164 2.51 1.86 9.34
C ILE A 164 2.32 3.36 9.64
N ALA A 165 1.53 4.06 8.83
CA ALA A 165 1.23 5.48 9.01
C ALA A 165 0.52 5.76 10.36
N GLN A 166 -0.38 4.86 10.82
CA GLN A 166 -1.00 4.95 12.14
C GLN A 166 0.04 4.79 13.25
N VAL A 167 0.96 3.81 13.15
CA VAL A 167 2.04 3.63 14.14
C VAL A 167 2.94 4.85 14.16
N LEU A 168 3.34 5.36 12.99
CA LEU A 168 4.15 6.57 12.87
C LEU A 168 3.45 7.78 13.54
N ALA A 169 2.13 7.91 13.37
CA ALA A 169 1.36 9.01 13.97
C ALA A 169 1.24 8.88 15.50
N LEU A 170 1.20 7.67 16.03
CA LEU A 170 1.13 7.41 17.46
C LEU A 170 2.48 7.59 18.16
N ASP A 171 3.55 7.09 17.54
CA ASP A 171 4.85 6.99 18.20
C ASP A 171 5.80 8.14 17.81
N HIS A 172 5.59 8.75 16.63
CA HIS A 172 6.39 9.88 16.11
C HIS A 172 5.53 11.04 15.58
N PRO A 173 4.56 11.58 16.35
CA PRO A 173 3.59 12.59 15.86
C PRO A 173 4.28 13.87 15.37
N ASN A 174 5.46 14.18 15.87
CA ASN A 174 6.22 15.35 15.47
C ASN A 174 6.81 15.28 14.05
N ARG A 175 6.75 14.12 13.38
CA ARG A 175 7.23 13.90 12.01
C ARG A 175 6.14 14.08 10.96
N ILE A 176 4.90 14.36 11.37
CA ILE A 176 3.73 14.35 10.49
C ILE A 176 3.08 15.73 10.45
N LEU A 177 2.79 16.20 9.24
CA LEU A 177 1.97 17.40 8.98
C LEU A 177 0.49 17.04 8.94
N THR A 178 0.11 16.06 8.09
CA THR A 178 -1.25 15.49 8.01
C THR A 178 -1.15 14.00 7.75
N LEU A 179 -2.19 13.26 8.10
CA LEU A 179 -2.31 11.81 7.95
C LEU A 179 -3.44 11.45 6.99
N ALA A 180 -3.18 10.58 6.01
CA ALA A 180 -4.20 10.02 5.13
C ALA A 180 -4.07 8.48 5.05
N PRO A 181 -4.69 7.73 5.97
CA PRO A 181 -4.76 6.28 5.92
C PRO A 181 -5.86 5.85 4.94
N ILE A 182 -5.48 5.07 3.93
CA ILE A 182 -6.34 4.64 2.83
C ILE A 182 -6.53 3.12 2.89
N MET A 183 -7.80 2.62 2.85
CA MET A 183 -8.14 1.19 2.77
C MET A 183 -7.36 0.35 3.79
N THR A 184 -7.44 0.72 5.07
CA THR A 184 -6.59 0.15 6.10
C THR A 184 -7.38 -0.21 7.36
N THR A 185 -6.72 -0.88 8.30
CA THR A 185 -7.30 -1.35 9.56
C THR A 185 -6.51 -0.86 10.77
N PRO A 186 -7.15 -0.69 11.93
CA PRO A 186 -6.43 -0.47 13.19
C PRO A 186 -5.78 -1.76 13.74
N GLY A 187 -6.14 -2.93 13.20
CA GLY A 187 -5.66 -4.25 13.58
C GLY A 187 -6.70 -5.32 13.25
N PHE A 188 -6.29 -6.58 13.17
CA PHE A 188 -7.14 -7.70 12.77
C PHE A 188 -7.78 -8.48 13.94
N ASP A 189 -7.34 -8.27 15.17
CA ASP A 189 -7.85 -8.95 16.37
C ASP A 189 -9.10 -8.29 16.99
N THR A 190 -9.81 -7.50 16.21
CA THR A 190 -11.04 -6.82 16.66
C THR A 190 -12.24 -7.73 16.45
N LYS A 191 -12.82 -8.23 17.52
CA LYS A 191 -14.00 -9.12 17.52
C LYS A 191 -15.23 -8.55 16.80
N ASN A 192 -15.23 -7.26 16.45
CA ASN A 192 -16.38 -6.56 15.89
C ASN A 192 -16.14 -6.03 14.46
N LEU A 193 -14.99 -6.29 13.87
CA LEU A 193 -14.68 -5.90 12.50
C LEU A 193 -14.68 -7.12 11.59
N PRO A 194 -15.36 -7.06 10.44
CA PRO A 194 -15.47 -8.21 9.54
C PRO A 194 -14.13 -8.56 8.89
N GLY A 195 -13.89 -9.84 8.69
CA GLY A 195 -12.74 -10.34 7.93
C GLY A 195 -12.91 -10.17 6.42
N PRO A 196 -11.94 -10.64 5.63
CA PRO A 196 -12.00 -10.65 4.17
C PRO A 196 -13.22 -11.44 3.65
N THR A 197 -13.71 -11.05 2.47
CA THR A 197 -14.82 -11.76 1.82
C THR A 197 -14.42 -13.19 1.41
N LYS A 198 -15.39 -14.12 1.44
CA LYS A 198 -15.15 -15.51 0.98
C LYS A 198 -14.62 -15.56 -0.45
N LEU A 199 -15.11 -14.69 -1.34
CA LEU A 199 -14.67 -14.63 -2.73
C LEU A 199 -13.19 -14.26 -2.82
N PHE A 200 -12.74 -13.30 -2.01
CA PHE A 200 -11.33 -12.91 -1.95
C PHE A 200 -10.45 -14.06 -1.42
N ILE A 201 -10.88 -14.74 -0.35
CA ILE A 201 -10.18 -15.91 0.21
C ILE A 201 -10.00 -16.98 -0.85
N GLU A 202 -11.04 -17.31 -1.62
CA GLU A 202 -10.96 -18.28 -2.73
C GLU A 202 -9.99 -17.83 -3.83
N SER A 203 -9.93 -16.53 -4.13
CA SER A 203 -8.96 -15.98 -5.09
C SER A 203 -7.53 -16.08 -4.57
N MET A 204 -7.31 -15.82 -3.28
CA MET A 204 -6.00 -16.00 -2.64
C MET A 204 -5.51 -17.44 -2.69
N LYS A 205 -6.39 -18.43 -2.41
CA LYS A 205 -6.07 -19.85 -2.53
C LYS A 205 -5.56 -20.18 -3.93
N LYS A 206 -6.29 -19.74 -4.96
CA LYS A 206 -5.91 -19.96 -6.37
C LYS A 206 -4.60 -19.28 -6.73
N SER A 207 -4.41 -18.02 -6.30
CA SER A 207 -3.16 -17.29 -6.52
C SER A 207 -1.96 -18.00 -5.89
N PHE A 208 -2.13 -18.57 -4.70
CA PHE A 208 -1.08 -19.32 -4.03
C PHE A 208 -0.70 -20.61 -4.82
N VAL A 209 -1.68 -21.36 -5.32
CA VAL A 209 -1.43 -22.53 -6.19
C VAL A 209 -0.70 -22.12 -7.47
N LEU A 210 -1.11 -21.00 -8.10
CA LEU A 210 -0.45 -20.49 -9.29
C LEU A 210 1.03 -20.12 -9.02
N ASN A 211 1.32 -19.54 -7.86
CA ASN A 211 2.70 -19.24 -7.45
C ASN A 211 3.53 -20.54 -7.28
N LEU A 212 2.97 -21.58 -6.65
CA LEU A 212 3.65 -22.87 -6.53
C LEU A 212 3.91 -23.54 -7.88
N ASP A 213 3.04 -23.30 -8.87
CA ASP A 213 3.20 -23.77 -10.25
C ASP A 213 4.17 -22.90 -11.08
N GLY A 214 4.78 -21.87 -10.46
CA GLY A 214 5.68 -20.91 -11.13
C GLY A 214 4.96 -19.91 -12.03
N ARG A 215 3.64 -19.79 -11.96
CA ARG A 215 2.78 -18.87 -12.72
C ARG A 215 2.56 -17.56 -11.96
N ASN A 216 3.66 -16.94 -11.51
CA ASN A 216 3.62 -15.79 -10.62
C ASN A 216 2.88 -14.58 -11.22
N GLU A 217 3.05 -14.31 -12.53
CA GLU A 217 2.32 -13.23 -13.22
C GLU A 217 0.80 -13.46 -13.18
N ASP A 218 0.35 -14.70 -13.45
CA ASP A 218 -1.07 -15.03 -13.43
C ASP A 218 -1.65 -14.96 -12.01
N ALA A 219 -0.86 -15.35 -10.99
CA ALA A 219 -1.23 -15.24 -9.58
C ALA A 219 -1.46 -13.77 -9.18
N GLU A 220 -0.54 -12.90 -9.54
CA GLU A 220 -0.63 -11.46 -9.26
C GLU A 220 -1.81 -10.82 -10.01
N VAL A 221 -2.01 -11.16 -11.28
CA VAL A 221 -3.17 -10.68 -12.06
C VAL A 221 -4.47 -11.10 -11.40
N LEU A 222 -4.61 -12.36 -10.99
CA LEU A 222 -5.80 -12.86 -10.30
C LEU A 222 -6.04 -12.11 -8.99
N THR A 223 -4.99 -11.87 -8.21
CA THR A 223 -5.06 -11.11 -6.96
C THR A 223 -5.57 -9.69 -7.23
N HIS A 224 -4.98 -8.97 -8.17
CA HIS A 224 -5.40 -7.62 -8.53
C HIS A 224 -6.86 -7.55 -9.01
N MET A 225 -7.27 -8.50 -9.87
CA MET A 225 -8.65 -8.58 -10.34
C MET A 225 -9.63 -8.80 -9.19
N SER A 226 -9.23 -9.57 -8.17
CA SER A 226 -10.09 -9.87 -7.02
C SER A 226 -10.19 -8.73 -6.00
N LEU A 227 -9.30 -7.74 -6.06
CA LEU A 227 -9.32 -6.56 -5.21
C LEU A 227 -10.24 -5.46 -5.74
N SER A 228 -10.60 -5.51 -7.01
CA SER A 228 -11.31 -4.42 -7.68
C SER A 228 -12.81 -4.40 -7.35
N GLY A 229 -13.34 -3.19 -7.19
CA GLY A 229 -14.77 -2.95 -7.01
C GLY A 229 -15.55 -2.96 -8.32
N SER A 230 -16.87 -2.87 -8.22
CA SER A 230 -17.78 -2.95 -9.38
C SER A 230 -17.87 -1.66 -10.19
N ARG A 231 -17.40 -0.54 -9.65
CA ARG A 231 -17.54 0.78 -10.30
C ARG A 231 -16.63 0.93 -11.53
N PHE A 232 -15.40 0.46 -11.43
CA PHE A 232 -14.38 0.57 -12.45
C PHE A 232 -13.69 -0.79 -12.65
N PRO A 233 -14.39 -1.77 -13.23
CA PRO A 233 -13.81 -3.10 -13.41
C PRO A 233 -12.57 -2.99 -14.30
N PRO A 234 -11.41 -3.49 -13.86
CA PRO A 234 -10.17 -3.35 -14.59
C PRO A 234 -10.14 -4.26 -15.82
N GLU A 235 -9.42 -3.83 -16.86
CA GLU A 235 -9.09 -4.68 -17.98
C GLU A 235 -7.87 -5.55 -17.62
N GLU A 236 -7.96 -6.87 -17.81
CA GLU A 236 -6.90 -7.82 -17.45
C GLU A 236 -5.53 -7.45 -18.05
N GLU A 237 -5.49 -7.02 -19.33
CA GLU A 237 -4.23 -6.65 -19.96
C GLU A 237 -3.58 -5.44 -19.32
N MET A 238 -4.35 -4.46 -18.85
CA MET A 238 -3.83 -3.31 -18.10
C MET A 238 -3.22 -3.75 -16.77
N ILE A 239 -3.91 -4.64 -16.05
CA ILE A 239 -3.38 -5.23 -14.81
C ILE A 239 -2.09 -6.00 -15.09
N ARG A 240 -2.04 -6.81 -16.15
CA ARG A 240 -0.87 -7.58 -16.55
C ARG A 240 0.35 -6.69 -16.83
N GLN A 241 0.14 -5.56 -17.50
CA GLN A 241 1.20 -4.57 -17.72
C GLN A 241 1.67 -3.93 -16.41
N LYS A 242 0.75 -3.60 -15.49
CA LYS A 242 1.08 -3.10 -14.14
C LYS A 242 1.90 -4.12 -13.37
N VAL A 243 1.47 -5.37 -13.34
CA VAL A 243 2.17 -6.49 -12.67
C VAL A 243 3.61 -6.65 -13.20
N ARG A 244 3.80 -6.62 -14.52
CA ARG A 244 5.14 -6.71 -15.12
C ARG A 244 6.04 -5.53 -14.73
N ARG A 245 5.49 -4.30 -14.69
CA ARG A 245 6.22 -3.12 -14.24
C ARG A 245 6.67 -3.25 -12.79
N ILE A 246 5.78 -3.72 -11.93
CA ILE A 246 6.04 -3.93 -10.50
C ILE A 246 7.10 -5.02 -10.31
N ALA A 247 6.97 -6.15 -11.00
CA ALA A 247 7.91 -7.27 -10.91
C ALA A 247 9.33 -6.87 -11.35
N ALA A 248 9.47 -5.92 -12.27
CA ALA A 248 10.77 -5.41 -12.71
C ALA A 248 11.55 -4.65 -11.61
N GLN A 249 10.88 -4.12 -10.59
CA GLN A 249 11.52 -3.49 -9.42
C GLN A 249 12.12 -4.52 -8.45
N GLY A 250 11.61 -5.74 -8.46
CA GLY A 250 11.93 -6.84 -7.55
C GLY A 250 10.70 -7.26 -6.75
N ASN A 251 10.56 -8.56 -6.55
CA ASN A 251 9.47 -9.13 -5.75
C ASN A 251 10.00 -10.27 -4.90
N ASN A 252 9.90 -10.12 -3.57
CA ASN A 252 10.20 -11.18 -2.62
C ASN A 252 8.90 -11.91 -2.25
N LEU A 253 8.65 -13.05 -2.88
CA LEU A 253 7.45 -13.87 -2.64
C LEU A 253 7.38 -14.44 -1.21
N TYR A 254 8.52 -14.47 -0.51
CA TYR A 254 8.66 -15.06 0.84
C TYR A 254 8.95 -13.99 1.89
N ASN A 255 8.56 -12.75 1.64
CA ASN A 255 8.75 -11.66 2.59
C ASN A 255 8.00 -11.91 3.91
N LEU A 256 8.48 -11.31 4.98
CA LEU A 256 7.95 -11.50 6.33
C LEU A 256 6.90 -10.44 6.73
N GLN A 257 6.44 -9.61 5.80
CA GLN A 257 5.52 -8.50 6.11
C GLN A 257 4.18 -8.99 6.69
N THR A 258 3.66 -10.14 6.22
CA THR A 258 2.44 -10.74 6.80
C THR A 258 2.64 -11.11 8.27
N ALA A 259 3.79 -11.69 8.61
CA ALA A 259 4.14 -12.01 9.99
C ALA A 259 4.30 -10.73 10.83
N ALA A 260 4.92 -9.69 10.27
CA ALA A 260 5.05 -8.39 10.93
C ALA A 260 3.70 -7.74 11.24
N VAL A 261 2.74 -7.82 10.32
CA VAL A 261 1.36 -7.34 10.55
C VAL A 261 0.70 -8.13 11.68
N GLY A 262 0.83 -9.48 11.67
CA GLY A 262 0.26 -10.35 12.71
C GLY A 262 0.88 -10.16 14.09
N ALA A 263 2.19 -9.86 14.17
CA ALA A 263 2.90 -9.59 15.42
C ALA A 263 2.60 -8.20 16.01
N SER A 264 2.03 -7.29 15.20
CA SER A 264 1.80 -5.91 15.61
C SER A 264 0.51 -5.75 16.40
N PRO A 265 0.53 -5.02 17.53
CA PRO A 265 -0.64 -4.87 18.38
C PRO A 265 -1.75 -4.09 17.69
N ASN A 266 -3.00 -4.39 18.05
CA ASN A 266 -4.16 -3.60 17.65
C ASN A 266 -4.06 -2.17 18.20
N ARG A 267 -4.36 -1.21 17.33
CA ARG A 267 -4.19 0.22 17.60
C ARG A 267 -5.49 0.96 17.88
N LEU A 268 -6.65 0.28 17.71
CA LEU A 268 -7.98 0.92 17.77
C LEU A 268 -8.13 1.86 18.99
N ASN A 269 -7.83 1.36 20.18
CA ASN A 269 -7.98 2.14 21.41
C ASN A 269 -6.96 3.29 21.54
N ARG A 270 -5.83 3.23 20.81
CA ARG A 270 -4.80 4.26 20.81
C ARG A 270 -5.06 5.36 19.78
N LEU A 271 -5.87 5.10 18.74
CA LEU A 271 -6.11 6.08 17.67
C LEU A 271 -6.65 7.42 18.18
N LYS A 272 -7.36 7.45 19.31
CA LYS A 272 -7.78 8.70 20.01
C LYS A 272 -6.63 9.59 20.47
N GLU A 273 -5.40 9.05 20.53
CA GLU A 273 -4.18 9.81 20.87
C GLU A 273 -3.70 10.66 19.68
N ILE A 274 -4.09 10.30 18.46
CA ILE A 274 -3.75 11.05 17.24
C ILE A 274 -4.49 12.39 17.25
N LYS A 275 -3.73 13.48 17.19
CA LYS A 275 -4.25 14.85 17.12
C LYS A 275 -3.89 15.55 15.81
N ILE A 276 -3.25 14.83 14.91
CA ILE A 276 -2.85 15.28 13.58
C ILE A 276 -4.10 15.33 12.70
N PRO A 277 -4.29 16.38 11.87
CA PRO A 277 -5.38 16.40 10.88
C PRO A 277 -5.37 15.12 10.04
N THR A 278 -6.48 14.41 10.03
CA THR A 278 -6.57 13.07 9.42
C THR A 278 -7.71 13.00 8.41
N LEU A 279 -7.43 12.45 7.22
CA LEU A 279 -8.40 12.13 6.20
C LEU A 279 -8.42 10.62 5.96
N VAL A 280 -9.38 9.91 6.51
CA VAL A 280 -9.57 8.48 6.27
C VAL A 280 -10.26 8.29 4.90
N ILE A 281 -9.76 7.34 4.09
CA ILE A 281 -10.30 7.06 2.75
C ILE A 281 -10.56 5.56 2.63
N HIS A 282 -11.76 5.15 2.18
CA HIS A 282 -12.09 3.73 2.07
C HIS A 282 -13.11 3.44 0.97
N GLY A 283 -12.97 2.28 0.30
CA GLY A 283 -13.92 1.79 -0.68
C GLY A 283 -15.07 1.01 -0.05
N THR A 284 -16.29 1.13 -0.61
CA THR A 284 -17.46 0.41 -0.07
C THR A 284 -17.51 -1.07 -0.42
N GLU A 285 -16.75 -1.49 -1.42
CA GLU A 285 -16.66 -2.88 -1.88
C GLU A 285 -15.28 -3.49 -1.62
N ASP A 286 -14.53 -2.95 -0.63
CA ASP A 286 -13.22 -3.50 -0.28
C ASP A 286 -13.36 -4.95 0.18
N PRO A 287 -12.80 -5.93 -0.57
CA PRO A 287 -13.01 -7.34 -0.29
C PRO A 287 -12.05 -7.91 0.74
N ILE A 288 -10.97 -7.21 1.07
CA ILE A 288 -9.93 -7.65 2.01
C ILE A 288 -10.05 -6.96 3.36
N ILE A 289 -10.26 -5.65 3.36
CA ILE A 289 -10.45 -4.82 4.56
C ILE A 289 -11.79 -4.09 4.41
N PRO A 290 -12.91 -4.67 4.87
CA PRO A 290 -14.22 -4.08 4.70
C PRO A 290 -14.33 -2.66 5.25
N LEU A 291 -15.29 -1.86 4.73
CA LEU A 291 -15.51 -0.45 5.04
C LEU A 291 -15.56 -0.14 6.54
N GLU A 292 -16.06 -1.08 7.35
CA GLU A 292 -16.20 -0.97 8.80
C GLU A 292 -14.87 -0.65 9.50
N HIS A 293 -13.73 -1.10 8.92
CA HIS A 293 -12.41 -0.77 9.45
C HIS A 293 -12.08 0.72 9.28
N GLY A 294 -12.38 1.30 8.13
CA GLY A 294 -12.21 2.73 7.89
C GLY A 294 -13.12 3.58 8.79
N LEU A 295 -14.38 3.14 8.95
CA LEU A 295 -15.32 3.78 9.88
C LEU A 295 -14.82 3.74 11.32
N ALA A 296 -14.28 2.59 11.76
CA ALA A 296 -13.71 2.45 13.10
C ALA A 296 -12.50 3.36 13.34
N ILE A 297 -11.64 3.55 12.33
CA ILE A 297 -10.52 4.50 12.41
C ILE A 297 -11.05 5.93 12.53
N ALA A 298 -11.99 6.32 11.66
CA ALA A 298 -12.54 7.67 11.64
C ALA A 298 -13.28 8.00 12.95
N ASP A 299 -14.01 7.04 13.54
CA ASP A 299 -14.72 7.22 14.81
C ASP A 299 -13.78 7.46 16.00
N GLN A 300 -12.59 6.88 15.96
CA GLN A 300 -11.62 7.01 17.07
C GLN A 300 -10.76 8.27 16.98
N ILE A 301 -10.49 8.80 15.79
CA ILE A 301 -9.65 9.99 15.62
C ILE A 301 -10.51 11.24 15.65
N GLU A 302 -10.34 12.04 16.70
CA GLU A 302 -11.08 13.29 16.87
C GLU A 302 -10.87 14.25 15.69
N ASN A 303 -11.97 14.77 15.13
CA ASN A 303 -11.99 15.69 13.99
C ASN A 303 -11.35 15.11 12.71
N SER A 304 -11.38 13.80 12.52
CA SER A 304 -11.02 13.22 11.23
C SER A 304 -12.13 13.47 10.18
N ASP A 305 -11.68 13.71 8.94
CA ASP A 305 -12.55 13.65 7.77
C ASP A 305 -12.60 12.22 7.22
N PHE A 306 -13.72 11.85 6.58
CA PHE A 306 -13.88 10.55 5.96
C PHE A 306 -14.36 10.66 4.51
N LEU A 307 -13.59 10.11 3.58
CA LEU A 307 -13.95 9.98 2.17
C LEU A 307 -14.33 8.54 1.85
N ILE A 308 -15.61 8.31 1.55
CA ILE A 308 -16.11 7.01 1.10
C ILE A 308 -16.08 6.98 -0.43
N MET A 309 -15.42 5.96 -0.99
CA MET A 309 -15.39 5.71 -2.43
C MET A 309 -16.46 4.65 -2.78
N ASP A 310 -17.57 5.10 -3.34
CA ASP A 310 -18.72 4.24 -3.66
C ASP A 310 -18.37 3.21 -4.73
N ARG A 311 -18.65 1.94 -4.47
CA ARG A 311 -18.40 0.76 -5.30
C ARG A 311 -16.95 0.60 -5.76
N VAL A 312 -16.00 1.09 -4.96
CA VAL A 312 -14.56 0.88 -5.11
C VAL A 312 -14.12 -0.23 -4.16
N GLY A 313 -13.23 -1.10 -4.62
CA GLY A 313 -12.64 -2.19 -3.86
C GLY A 313 -11.39 -1.75 -3.09
N HIS A 314 -10.41 -2.67 -3.00
CA HIS A 314 -9.10 -2.42 -2.37
C HIS A 314 -8.09 -1.90 -3.40
N GLU A 315 -8.43 -0.81 -4.07
CA GLU A 315 -7.68 -0.24 -5.19
C GLU A 315 -7.81 1.27 -5.27
N LEU A 316 -6.92 1.92 -6.01
CA LEU A 316 -7.03 3.33 -6.40
C LEU A 316 -7.29 3.38 -7.92
N PRO A 317 -8.57 3.40 -8.36
CA PRO A 317 -8.91 3.42 -9.77
C PRO A 317 -8.37 4.70 -10.43
N LYS A 318 -7.78 4.57 -11.63
CA LYS A 318 -7.22 5.71 -12.37
C LYS A 318 -8.27 6.81 -12.62
N GLU A 319 -9.52 6.42 -12.81
CA GLU A 319 -10.64 7.33 -13.05
C GLU A 319 -10.93 8.25 -11.85
N LEU A 320 -10.52 7.85 -10.64
CA LEU A 320 -10.67 8.64 -9.43
C LEU A 320 -9.40 9.40 -9.01
N ILE A 321 -8.27 9.20 -9.69
CA ILE A 321 -7.02 9.87 -9.34
C ILE A 321 -7.18 11.39 -9.25
N PRO A 322 -7.78 12.10 -10.22
CA PRO A 322 -7.95 13.56 -10.13
C PRO A 322 -8.79 14.00 -8.92
N ASP A 323 -9.90 13.32 -8.63
CA ASP A 323 -10.77 13.65 -7.50
C ASP A 323 -10.09 13.34 -6.16
N LEU A 324 -9.38 12.20 -6.08
CA LEU A 324 -8.66 11.76 -4.91
C LEU A 324 -7.48 12.72 -4.60
N THR A 325 -6.69 13.07 -5.59
CA THR A 325 -5.57 14.00 -5.41
C THR A 325 -6.05 15.40 -5.05
N ASN A 326 -7.13 15.91 -5.65
CA ASN A 326 -7.75 17.17 -5.24
C ASN A 326 -8.20 17.15 -3.77
N ARG A 327 -8.76 16.03 -3.30
CA ARG A 327 -9.19 15.88 -1.90
C ARG A 327 -7.98 15.83 -0.95
N LEU A 328 -6.92 15.11 -1.31
CA LEU A 328 -5.66 15.07 -0.56
C LEU A 328 -4.98 16.44 -0.52
N VAL A 329 -4.88 17.15 -1.63
CA VAL A 329 -4.32 18.51 -1.70
C VAL A 329 -5.10 19.47 -0.80
N SER A 330 -6.44 19.41 -0.82
CA SER A 330 -7.28 20.20 0.08
C SER A 330 -6.99 19.86 1.55
N HIS A 331 -6.80 18.59 1.87
CA HIS A 331 -6.45 18.12 3.21
C HIS A 331 -5.06 18.60 3.63
N PHE A 332 -4.05 18.49 2.76
CA PHE A 332 -2.70 18.95 3.05
C PHE A 332 -2.65 20.47 3.31
N ASN A 333 -3.44 21.25 2.58
CA ASN A 333 -3.50 22.70 2.74
C ASN A 333 -4.32 23.15 3.98
N SER A 334 -5.06 22.26 4.65
CA SER A 334 -5.89 22.60 5.82
C SER A 334 -5.06 23.09 7.02
N ILE A 335 -3.78 22.76 7.10
CA ILE A 335 -2.88 23.19 8.19
C ILE A 335 -2.38 24.62 8.02
N ASN A 336 -2.60 25.24 6.86
CA ASN A 336 -2.18 26.62 6.57
C ASN A 336 -3.28 27.64 6.82
N ASN A 337 -4.47 27.19 7.24
CA ASN A 337 -5.63 28.00 7.59
C ASN A 337 -5.87 27.98 9.11
#